data_942620a016067d5a2d0b21381e7ad306
#
_entry.id   942620a016067d5a2d0b21381e7ad306
#
_cell.length_a   1.000
_cell.length_b   1.000
_cell.length_c   1.000
_cell.angle_alpha   90.00
_cell.angle_beta   90.00
_cell.angle_gamma   90.00
#
_symmetry.space_group_name_H-M   'P 1'
#
loop_
_entity.id
_entity.type
_entity.pdbx_description
1 polymer ?
#
loop_
_entity_poly.entity_id
_entity_poly.type
_entity_poly.pdbx_seq_one_letter_code
_entity_poly.pdbx_strand_id
1 'polypeptide(L)'
;FDVIRKKKNIGSLISKFIENEDSVIMHSVLKINVKVLFIPAYKFFQETKETWTNGEFVSIDGFTDFEDDREYKIIGNDEDNFFIASGMDGQLKLDKNIVPLNYWNLEMLNEKEVFDTQKGIVRTIEVKQLEDEKIKINEIEILANKYVFNASKNPKDKGPFPEYTLWYFAKELMKMEFKNPNDKKNIITIIRNDWSL
;
A
#
# COMPACT_ATOMS: atom_id res chain seq x y z
N PHE A 1 -6.34 -8.16 7.29
CA PHE A 1 -7.35 -7.31 6.65
C PHE A 1 -8.13 -8.09 5.61
N ASP A 2 -9.42 -7.85 5.53
CA ASP A 2 -10.29 -8.33 4.46
C ASP A 2 -10.33 -7.34 3.29
N VAL A 3 -10.33 -7.85 2.06
CA VAL A 3 -10.52 -7.05 0.85
C VAL A 3 -11.95 -7.23 0.37
N ILE A 4 -12.72 -6.15 0.39
CA ILE A 4 -14.17 -6.18 0.15
C ILE A 4 -14.53 -5.36 -1.09
N ARG A 5 -15.38 -5.93 -1.96
CA ARG A 5 -16.02 -5.23 -3.08
C ARG A 5 -17.49 -5.61 -3.16
N LYS A 6 -18.39 -4.59 -3.23
CA LYS A 6 -19.85 -4.83 -3.28
C LYS A 6 -20.33 -5.80 -2.18
N LYS A 7 -19.87 -5.59 -0.93
CA LYS A 7 -20.18 -6.43 0.24
C LYS A 7 -19.71 -7.89 0.17
N LYS A 8 -18.86 -8.23 -0.78
CA LYS A 8 -18.27 -9.58 -0.89
C LYS A 8 -16.78 -9.51 -0.60
N ASN A 9 -16.29 -10.45 0.20
CA ASN A 9 -14.86 -10.63 0.36
C ASN A 9 -14.28 -11.18 -0.96
N ILE A 10 -13.26 -10.49 -1.47
CA ILE A 10 -12.58 -10.81 -2.73
C ILE A 10 -11.09 -11.06 -2.53
N GLY A 11 -10.60 -11.04 -1.29
CA GLY A 11 -9.19 -11.23 -1.01
C GLY A 11 -8.79 -10.87 0.41
N SER A 12 -7.50 -10.86 0.64
CA SER A 12 -6.90 -10.52 1.93
C SER A 12 -5.61 -9.74 1.77
N LEU A 13 -5.32 -8.88 2.75
CA LEU A 13 -4.01 -8.30 3.00
C LEU A 13 -3.52 -8.82 4.35
N ILE A 14 -2.37 -9.47 4.37
CA ILE A 14 -1.72 -9.96 5.57
C ILE A 14 -0.39 -9.26 5.71
N SER A 15 -0.17 -8.56 6.81
CA SER A 15 1.11 -7.95 7.14
C SER A 15 1.62 -8.53 8.45
N LYS A 16 2.86 -9.00 8.44
CA LYS A 16 3.54 -9.56 9.61
C LYS A 16 4.76 -8.70 9.92
N PHE A 17 4.93 -8.39 11.19
CA PHE A 17 6.06 -7.63 11.69
C PHE A 17 6.92 -8.52 12.57
N ILE A 18 8.22 -8.49 12.36
CA ILE A 18 9.23 -9.13 13.19
C ILE A 18 10.09 -8.00 13.71
N GLU A 19 10.01 -7.77 15.02
CA GLU A 19 10.73 -6.71 15.71
C GLU A 19 11.94 -7.28 16.42
N ASN A 20 13.08 -6.64 16.25
CA ASN A 20 14.32 -6.85 17.01
C ASN A 20 14.69 -5.51 17.66
N GLU A 21 15.77 -5.47 18.47
CA GLU A 21 16.18 -4.27 19.22
C GLU A 21 16.26 -3.01 18.33
N ASP A 22 16.88 -3.10 17.16
CA ASP A 22 17.15 -1.96 16.28
C ASP A 22 16.48 -2.09 14.91
N SER A 23 15.73 -3.15 14.66
CA SER A 23 15.18 -3.41 13.33
C SER A 23 13.75 -3.96 13.34
N VAL A 24 13.02 -3.61 12.28
CA VAL A 24 11.70 -4.16 11.98
C VAL A 24 11.73 -4.76 10.59
N ILE A 25 11.31 -6.00 10.46
CA ILE A 25 11.05 -6.62 9.16
C ILE A 25 9.54 -6.71 8.98
N MET A 26 9.02 -6.05 7.95
CA MET A 26 7.62 -6.16 7.55
C MET A 26 7.52 -7.10 6.35
N HIS A 27 6.66 -8.09 6.44
CA HIS A 27 6.28 -8.97 5.32
C HIS A 27 4.80 -8.83 5.05
N SER A 28 4.44 -8.35 3.88
CA SER A 28 3.08 -8.08 3.46
C SER A 28 2.71 -8.89 2.22
N VAL A 29 1.51 -9.47 2.23
CA VAL A 29 0.96 -10.23 1.09
C VAL A 29 -0.46 -9.75 0.84
N LEU A 30 -0.70 -9.16 -0.32
CA LEU A 30 -2.02 -8.75 -0.81
C LEU A 30 -2.47 -9.71 -1.93
N LYS A 31 -3.63 -10.32 -1.75
CA LYS A 31 -4.27 -11.19 -2.77
C LYS A 31 -5.67 -10.71 -3.05
N ILE A 32 -5.99 -10.47 -4.32
CA ILE A 32 -7.34 -10.10 -4.77
C ILE A 32 -7.77 -11.08 -5.87
N ASN A 33 -8.99 -11.62 -5.76
CA ASN A 33 -9.56 -12.53 -6.76
C ASN A 33 -11.03 -12.20 -6.98
N VAL A 34 -11.31 -11.53 -8.08
CA VAL A 34 -12.69 -11.17 -8.49
C VAL A 34 -13.20 -12.21 -9.47
N LYS A 35 -14.34 -12.85 -9.16
CA LYS A 35 -15.04 -13.78 -10.04
C LYS A 35 -16.35 -13.15 -10.52
N VAL A 36 -16.67 -13.37 -11.78
CA VAL A 36 -17.97 -13.04 -12.37
C VAL A 36 -18.58 -14.30 -12.94
N LEU A 37 -19.75 -14.71 -12.42
CA LEU A 37 -20.40 -15.98 -12.79
C LEU A 37 -19.46 -17.20 -12.72
N PHE A 38 -18.67 -17.28 -11.64
CA PHE A 38 -17.66 -18.33 -11.39
C PHE A 38 -16.42 -18.30 -12.30
N ILE A 39 -16.33 -17.37 -13.25
CA ILE A 39 -15.18 -17.18 -14.12
C ILE A 39 -14.25 -16.15 -13.46
N PRO A 40 -12.93 -16.40 -13.35
CA PRO A 40 -11.96 -15.39 -12.90
C PRO A 40 -12.01 -14.18 -13.84
N ALA A 41 -12.29 -13.00 -13.27
CA ALA A 41 -12.39 -11.76 -14.04
C ALA A 41 -11.22 -10.81 -13.77
N TYR A 42 -10.58 -10.94 -12.62
CA TYR A 42 -9.43 -10.15 -12.22
C TYR A 42 -8.73 -10.82 -11.05
N LYS A 43 -7.43 -10.93 -11.13
CA LYS A 43 -6.58 -11.34 -10.04
C LYS A 43 -5.47 -10.32 -9.87
N PHE A 44 -4.99 -10.20 -8.64
CA PHE A 44 -3.88 -9.36 -8.27
C PHE A 44 -3.13 -10.03 -7.13
N PHE A 45 -1.84 -10.06 -7.24
CA PHE A 45 -0.96 -10.54 -6.20
C PHE A 45 0.17 -9.54 -5.98
N GLN A 46 0.45 -9.24 -4.73
CA GLN A 46 1.63 -8.49 -4.32
C GLN A 46 2.21 -9.12 -3.07
N GLU A 47 3.51 -9.30 -3.07
CA GLU A 47 4.29 -9.67 -1.90
C GLU A 47 5.43 -8.68 -1.73
N THR A 48 5.66 -8.23 -0.50
CA THR A 48 6.68 -7.23 -0.20
C THR A 48 7.31 -7.57 1.15
N LYS A 49 8.63 -7.60 1.18
CA LYS A 49 9.42 -7.68 2.40
C LYS A 49 10.25 -6.41 2.51
N GLU A 50 10.02 -5.66 3.58
CA GLU A 50 10.75 -4.43 3.90
C GLU A 50 11.59 -4.64 5.16
N THR A 51 12.79 -4.07 5.18
CA THR A 51 13.63 -4.01 6.37
C THR A 51 13.84 -2.55 6.76
N TRP A 52 13.66 -2.29 8.03
CA TRP A 52 13.83 -0.98 8.66
C TRP A 52 14.83 -1.13 9.81
N THR A 53 15.76 -0.21 9.92
CA THR A 53 16.76 -0.19 11.01
C THR A 53 16.82 1.20 11.61
N ASN A 54 16.66 1.31 12.93
CA ASN A 54 16.59 2.60 13.64
C ASN A 54 15.55 3.57 13.06
N GLY A 55 14.43 3.05 12.50
CA GLY A 55 13.39 3.82 11.86
C GLY A 55 13.69 4.23 10.41
N GLU A 56 14.86 3.90 9.86
CA GLU A 56 15.23 4.15 8.46
C GLU A 56 14.90 2.96 7.58
N PHE A 57 14.41 3.22 6.37
CA PHE A 57 14.13 2.21 5.35
C PHE A 57 15.42 1.72 4.70
N VAL A 58 15.75 0.43 4.92
CA VAL A 58 17.06 -0.13 4.54
C VAL A 58 16.99 -1.03 3.32
N SER A 59 15.93 -1.82 3.17
CA SER A 59 15.81 -2.70 2.01
C SER A 59 14.38 -3.07 1.68
N ILE A 60 14.18 -3.46 0.43
CA ILE A 60 12.94 -4.03 -0.07
C ILE A 60 13.22 -5.18 -1.03
N ASP A 61 12.44 -6.25 -0.90
CA ASP A 61 12.27 -7.31 -1.91
C ASP A 61 10.76 -7.44 -2.16
N GLY A 62 10.34 -7.17 -3.39
CA GLY A 62 8.94 -7.12 -3.75
C GLY A 62 8.65 -7.79 -5.09
N PHE A 63 7.47 -8.35 -5.18
CA PHE A 63 6.92 -8.89 -6.42
C PHE A 63 5.44 -8.49 -6.54
N THR A 64 5.07 -8.00 -7.72
CA THR A 64 3.68 -7.64 -8.04
C THR A 64 3.27 -8.25 -9.36
N ASP A 65 2.16 -9.00 -9.36
CA ASP A 65 1.54 -9.61 -10.52
C ASP A 65 0.11 -9.07 -10.70
N PHE A 66 -0.15 -8.42 -11.82
CA PHE A 66 -1.48 -7.94 -12.19
C PHE A 66 -2.26 -8.97 -13.02
N GLU A 67 -1.69 -10.15 -13.29
CA GLU A 67 -2.23 -11.24 -14.12
C GLU A 67 -2.66 -10.80 -15.55
N ASP A 68 -1.99 -9.77 -16.10
CA ASP A 68 -2.26 -9.22 -17.43
C ASP A 68 -0.98 -8.81 -18.18
N ASP A 69 0.09 -9.56 -18.13
CA ASP A 69 1.43 -9.26 -18.65
C ASP A 69 2.19 -8.16 -17.87
N ARG A 70 1.68 -7.72 -16.71
CA ARG A 70 2.34 -6.73 -15.85
C ARG A 70 2.86 -7.39 -14.59
N GLU A 71 4.07 -7.89 -14.67
CA GLU A 71 4.80 -8.38 -13.50
C GLU A 71 5.96 -7.43 -13.21
N TYR A 72 6.12 -7.08 -11.93
CA TYR A 72 7.19 -6.21 -11.47
C TYR A 72 7.94 -6.89 -10.32
N LYS A 73 9.24 -7.01 -10.49
CA LYS A 73 10.16 -7.37 -9.41
C LYS A 73 10.84 -6.11 -8.91
N ILE A 74 10.76 -5.87 -7.63
CA ILE A 74 11.30 -4.69 -6.96
C ILE A 74 12.39 -5.15 -5.99
N ILE A 75 13.59 -4.63 -6.16
CA ILE A 75 14.69 -4.86 -5.23
C ILE A 75 15.28 -3.49 -4.90
N GLY A 76 15.53 -3.23 -3.62
CA GLY A 76 16.17 -1.99 -3.19
C GLY A 76 17.00 -2.21 -1.93
N ASN A 77 18.09 -1.47 -1.83
CA ASN A 77 18.97 -1.50 -0.66
C ASN A 77 19.54 -0.11 -0.41
N ASP A 78 19.77 0.17 0.87
CA ASP A 78 20.57 1.31 1.31
C ASP A 78 22.04 1.08 0.92
N GLU A 79 22.65 2.02 0.22
CA GLU A 79 24.04 2.02 -0.19
C GLU A 79 24.67 3.38 0.12
N ASP A 80 25.48 3.45 1.15
CA ASP A 80 26.17 4.67 1.62
C ASP A 80 25.19 5.86 1.85
N ASN A 81 25.11 6.77 0.87
CA ASN A 81 24.32 8.00 0.94
C ASN A 81 23.03 7.94 0.09
N PHE A 82 22.69 6.79 -0.47
CA PHE A 82 21.60 6.64 -1.40
C PHE A 82 20.83 5.34 -1.16
N PHE A 83 19.57 5.33 -1.53
CA PHE A 83 18.80 4.10 -1.68
C PHE A 83 18.82 3.69 -3.16
N ILE A 84 19.42 2.56 -3.47
CA ILE A 84 19.48 2.02 -4.83
C ILE A 84 18.37 1.02 -5.02
N ALA A 85 17.48 1.28 -5.95
CA ALA A 85 16.33 0.41 -6.24
C ALA A 85 16.26 0.02 -7.71
N SER A 86 15.59 -1.08 -8.01
CA SER A 86 15.21 -1.47 -9.37
C SER A 86 13.73 -1.81 -9.42
N GLY A 87 13.09 -1.54 -10.56
CA GLY A 87 11.68 -1.80 -10.79
C GLY A 87 11.28 -1.51 -12.23
N MET A 88 10.07 -1.02 -12.43
CA MET A 88 9.49 -0.76 -13.75
C MET A 88 10.34 0.17 -14.63
N ASP A 89 11.00 1.14 -14.05
CA ASP A 89 11.84 2.12 -14.77
C ASP A 89 13.34 1.73 -14.83
N GLY A 90 13.67 0.50 -14.43
CA GLY A 90 15.05 0.03 -14.32
C GLY A 90 15.68 0.43 -12.98
N GLN A 91 16.98 0.69 -12.98
CA GLN A 91 17.70 1.06 -11.76
C GLN A 91 17.49 2.54 -11.45
N LEU A 92 17.18 2.83 -10.19
CA LEU A 92 16.98 4.16 -9.63
C LEU A 92 18.01 4.41 -8.51
N LYS A 93 18.51 5.63 -8.47
CA LYS A 93 19.32 6.15 -7.37
C LYS A 93 18.51 7.23 -6.66
N LEU A 94 18.04 6.93 -5.45
CA LEU A 94 17.10 7.74 -4.70
C LEU A 94 17.78 8.37 -3.48
N ASP A 95 17.11 9.37 -2.90
CA ASP A 95 17.51 9.88 -1.59
C ASP A 95 17.51 8.74 -0.57
N LYS A 96 18.49 8.74 0.33
CA LYS A 96 18.61 7.74 1.39
C LYS A 96 17.34 7.68 2.27
N ASN A 97 16.71 8.83 2.49
CA ASN A 97 15.54 8.97 3.35
C ASN A 97 14.22 8.74 2.61
N ILE A 98 14.26 8.19 1.39
CA ILE A 98 13.02 7.92 0.65
C ILE A 98 12.09 7.01 1.45
N VAL A 99 10.83 7.40 1.56
CA VAL A 99 9.81 6.65 2.30
C VAL A 99 9.02 5.76 1.33
N PRO A 100 8.85 4.46 1.61
CA PRO A 100 8.05 3.58 0.78
C PRO A 100 6.55 3.85 0.94
N LEU A 101 5.80 3.67 -0.15
CA LEU A 101 4.33 3.74 -0.18
C LEU A 101 3.76 2.41 0.33
N ASN A 102 3.63 2.27 1.63
CA ASN A 102 3.29 1.00 2.29
C ASN A 102 2.05 1.06 3.21
N TYR A 103 1.45 2.21 3.41
CA TYR A 103 0.24 2.49 4.21
C TYR A 103 0.30 2.13 5.71
N TRP A 104 1.19 1.26 6.16
CA TRP A 104 1.36 0.95 7.59
C TRP A 104 2.20 2.03 8.31
N ASN A 105 3.10 2.68 7.61
CA ASN A 105 3.88 3.79 8.14
C ASN A 105 3.17 5.12 7.84
N LEU A 106 2.62 5.73 8.89
CA LEU A 106 1.87 6.98 8.79
C LEU A 106 2.73 8.15 8.26
N GLU A 107 4.05 8.09 8.45
CA GLU A 107 4.97 9.16 8.04
C GLU A 107 4.97 9.40 6.53
N MET A 108 4.62 8.39 5.73
CA MET A 108 4.47 8.57 4.29
C MET A 108 3.49 9.69 3.93
N LEU A 109 2.51 10.00 4.79
CA LEU A 109 1.52 11.06 4.55
C LEU A 109 2.11 12.48 4.67
N ASN A 110 3.30 12.62 5.23
CA ASN A 110 4.01 13.90 5.38
C ASN A 110 4.98 14.16 4.21
N GLU A 111 5.19 13.17 3.35
CA GLU A 111 6.15 13.25 2.27
C GLU A 111 5.54 13.91 1.03
N LYS A 112 6.41 14.44 0.17
CA LYS A 112 6.04 14.90 -1.17
C LYS A 112 6.28 13.84 -2.23
N GLU A 113 7.29 13.02 -2.01
CA GLU A 113 7.69 11.93 -2.89
C GLU A 113 7.84 10.64 -2.10
N VAL A 114 7.34 9.56 -2.64
CA VAL A 114 7.38 8.23 -2.04
C VAL A 114 7.83 7.20 -3.06
N PHE A 115 8.43 6.12 -2.58
CA PHE A 115 8.79 4.98 -3.41
C PHE A 115 7.61 4.01 -3.51
N ASP A 116 7.03 3.88 -4.70
CA ASP A 116 5.94 2.95 -5.00
C ASP A 116 6.44 1.50 -4.96
N THR A 117 6.09 0.78 -3.93
CA THR A 117 6.52 -0.60 -3.67
C THR A 117 5.84 -1.62 -4.59
N GLN A 118 4.82 -1.24 -5.37
CA GLN A 118 4.20 -2.11 -6.36
C GLN A 118 4.97 -2.17 -7.68
N LYS A 119 5.63 -1.08 -8.04
CA LYS A 119 6.26 -0.94 -9.36
C LYS A 119 7.72 -0.55 -9.33
N GLY A 120 8.26 -0.17 -8.16
CA GLY A 120 9.64 0.28 -8.01
C GLY A 120 9.91 1.58 -8.75
N ILE A 121 9.08 2.59 -8.53
CA ILE A 121 9.18 3.95 -9.11
C ILE A 121 8.95 5.00 -8.05
N VAL A 122 9.33 6.24 -8.32
CA VAL A 122 8.99 7.39 -7.46
C VAL A 122 7.66 7.99 -7.88
N ARG A 123 6.84 8.36 -6.91
CA ARG A 123 5.61 9.12 -7.10
C ARG A 123 5.58 10.36 -6.25
N THR A 124 5.20 11.48 -6.85
CA THR A 124 4.76 12.66 -6.10
C THR A 124 3.37 12.39 -5.55
N ILE A 125 3.13 12.69 -4.29
CA ILE A 125 1.82 12.51 -3.65
C ILE A 125 1.25 13.83 -3.17
N GLU A 126 -0.08 13.90 -3.14
CA GLU A 126 -0.86 14.97 -2.54
C GLU A 126 -1.76 14.37 -1.46
N VAL A 127 -1.60 14.84 -0.24
CA VAL A 127 -2.34 14.35 0.93
C VAL A 127 -3.23 15.47 1.47
N LYS A 128 -4.47 15.12 1.80
CA LYS A 128 -5.41 15.99 2.48
C LYS A 128 -5.99 15.28 3.69
N GLN A 129 -5.76 15.83 4.87
CA GLN A 129 -6.48 15.42 6.08
C GLN A 129 -7.92 15.95 6.02
N LEU A 130 -8.87 15.10 6.34
CA LEU A 130 -10.29 15.42 6.46
C LEU A 130 -10.72 15.40 7.93
N GLU A 131 -11.98 15.72 8.19
CA GLU A 131 -12.58 15.52 9.51
C GLU A 131 -12.54 14.05 9.92
N ASP A 132 -12.27 13.80 11.20
CA ASP A 132 -12.28 12.46 11.77
C ASP A 132 -13.65 11.79 11.55
N GLU A 133 -13.64 10.50 11.31
CA GLU A 133 -14.84 9.75 10.98
C GLU A 133 -15.01 8.56 11.91
N LYS A 134 -16.24 8.36 12.39
CA LYS A 134 -16.60 7.14 13.10
C LYS A 134 -16.69 5.99 12.13
N ILE A 135 -15.87 4.97 12.33
CA ILE A 135 -15.87 3.73 11.55
C ILE A 135 -16.09 2.53 12.48
N LYS A 136 -16.55 1.43 11.91
CA LYS A 136 -16.82 0.20 12.66
C LYS A 136 -15.83 -0.88 12.24
N ILE A 137 -15.11 -1.44 13.21
CA ILE A 137 -14.17 -2.56 13.05
C ILE A 137 -14.62 -3.66 14.01
N ASN A 138 -14.95 -4.85 13.50
CA ASN A 138 -15.38 -6.00 14.31
C ASN A 138 -16.45 -5.64 15.37
N GLU A 139 -17.51 -4.93 14.96
CA GLU A 139 -18.58 -4.45 15.84
C GLU A 139 -18.20 -3.31 16.81
N ILE A 140 -16.92 -2.89 16.88
CA ILE A 140 -16.45 -1.79 17.71
C ILE A 140 -16.43 -0.50 16.89
N GLU A 141 -17.10 0.55 17.39
CA GLU A 141 -17.05 1.89 16.80
C GLU A 141 -15.84 2.66 17.33
N ILE A 142 -15.03 3.21 16.42
CA ILE A 142 -13.87 4.04 16.72
C ILE A 142 -13.92 5.34 15.95
N LEU A 143 -13.39 6.43 16.53
CA LEU A 143 -13.18 7.70 15.84
C LEU A 143 -11.79 7.68 15.21
N ALA A 144 -11.73 7.59 13.88
CA ALA A 144 -10.48 7.44 13.13
C ALA A 144 -10.10 8.73 12.41
N ASN A 145 -8.81 9.03 12.37
CA ASN A 145 -8.28 10.11 11.55
C ASN A 145 -8.38 9.72 10.07
N LYS A 146 -8.90 10.63 9.26
CA LYS A 146 -9.20 10.37 7.85
C LYS A 146 -8.33 11.20 6.93
N TYR A 147 -7.76 10.54 5.92
CA TYR A 147 -6.93 11.16 4.90
C TYR A 147 -7.37 10.73 3.50
N VAL A 148 -7.27 11.66 2.55
CA VAL A 148 -7.36 11.34 1.12
C VAL A 148 -5.99 11.59 0.52
N PHE A 149 -5.51 10.64 -0.28
CA PHE A 149 -4.28 10.86 -1.01
C PHE A 149 -4.38 10.43 -2.48
N ASN A 150 -3.68 11.16 -3.32
CA ASN A 150 -3.50 10.90 -4.74
C ASN A 150 -2.00 10.84 -5.03
N ALA A 151 -1.63 10.07 -6.04
CA ALA A 151 -0.25 10.04 -6.50
C ALA A 151 -0.16 10.35 -8.01
N SER A 152 0.97 10.93 -8.40
CA SER A 152 1.27 11.23 -9.79
C SER A 152 1.22 9.99 -10.66
N LYS A 153 0.74 10.16 -11.91
CA LYS A 153 0.80 9.11 -12.92
C LYS A 153 2.19 9.04 -13.52
N ASN A 154 2.78 7.85 -13.57
CA ASN A 154 3.97 7.63 -14.39
C ASN A 154 3.56 7.48 -15.87
N PRO A 155 4.32 8.05 -16.84
CA PRO A 155 4.02 7.91 -18.28
C PRO A 155 3.88 6.47 -18.76
N LYS A 156 4.57 5.52 -18.14
CA LYS A 156 4.50 4.09 -18.45
C LYS A 156 3.33 3.36 -17.77
N ASP A 157 2.57 4.02 -16.88
CA ASP A 157 1.41 3.43 -16.22
C ASP A 157 0.31 3.12 -17.24
N LYS A 158 -0.16 1.88 -17.23
CA LYS A 158 -1.40 1.49 -17.91
C LYS A 158 -2.61 1.89 -17.05
N GLY A 159 -3.06 3.12 -17.20
CA GLY A 159 -4.19 3.67 -16.46
C GLY A 159 -3.78 4.66 -15.34
N PRO A 160 -4.76 5.34 -14.76
CA PRO A 160 -4.53 6.31 -13.70
C PRO A 160 -4.22 5.61 -12.38
N PHE A 161 -3.45 6.28 -11.52
CA PHE A 161 -3.30 5.87 -10.13
C PHE A 161 -4.65 6.04 -9.41
N PRO A 162 -5.08 5.10 -8.56
CA PRO A 162 -6.33 5.23 -7.81
C PRO A 162 -6.27 6.37 -6.79
N GLU A 163 -7.41 6.99 -6.49
CA GLU A 163 -7.56 7.83 -5.30
C GLU A 163 -7.78 6.93 -4.09
N TYR A 164 -7.01 7.17 -3.02
CA TYR A 164 -7.11 6.45 -1.77
C TYR A 164 -7.74 7.29 -0.69
N THR A 165 -8.58 6.67 0.14
CA THR A 165 -9.01 7.20 1.42
C THR A 165 -8.53 6.25 2.52
N LEU A 166 -7.87 6.79 3.53
CA LEU A 166 -7.22 6.05 4.59
C LEU A 166 -7.80 6.46 5.94
N TRP A 167 -8.01 5.49 6.84
CA TRP A 167 -8.46 5.74 8.21
C TRP A 167 -7.48 5.10 9.18
N TYR A 168 -6.94 5.94 10.07
CA TYR A 168 -6.01 5.53 11.10
C TYR A 168 -6.60 5.74 12.49
N PHE A 169 -6.32 4.80 13.39
CA PHE A 169 -6.59 4.93 14.80
C PHE A 169 -5.34 4.53 15.59
N ALA A 170 -4.91 5.36 16.55
CA ALA A 170 -3.67 5.17 17.32
C ALA A 170 -2.43 4.93 16.42
N LYS A 171 -2.34 5.63 15.29
CA LYS A 171 -1.33 5.51 14.23
C LYS A 171 -1.36 4.21 13.43
N GLU A 172 -2.29 3.31 13.69
CA GLU A 172 -2.44 2.07 12.93
C GLU A 172 -3.51 2.22 11.84
N LEU A 173 -3.23 1.64 10.67
CA LEU A 173 -4.21 1.58 9.58
C LEU A 173 -5.37 0.67 9.99
N MET A 174 -6.59 1.20 9.97
CA MET A 174 -7.80 0.47 10.26
C MET A 174 -8.59 0.12 9.01
N LYS A 175 -8.63 1.06 8.07
CA LYS A 175 -9.40 0.92 6.84
C LYS A 175 -8.73 1.70 5.72
N MET A 176 -8.80 1.15 4.52
CA MET A 176 -8.41 1.83 3.29
C MET A 176 -9.49 1.60 2.23
N GLU A 177 -9.82 2.63 1.50
CA GLU A 177 -10.66 2.54 0.31
C GLU A 177 -9.92 3.08 -0.89
N PHE A 178 -10.08 2.43 -2.03
CA PHE A 178 -9.61 2.98 -3.30
C PHE A 178 -10.65 2.81 -4.40
N LYS A 179 -10.65 3.78 -5.29
CA LYS A 179 -11.59 3.88 -6.41
C LYS A 179 -10.80 3.79 -7.70
N ASN A 180 -11.26 2.94 -8.60
CA ASN A 180 -10.80 3.05 -9.98
C ASN A 180 -11.35 4.37 -10.56
N PRO A 181 -10.51 5.31 -11.04
CA PRO A 181 -10.96 6.58 -11.59
C PRO A 181 -11.93 6.43 -12.77
N ASN A 182 -11.83 5.32 -13.49
CA ASN A 182 -12.73 5.00 -14.62
C ASN A 182 -14.02 4.30 -14.18
N ASP A 183 -14.12 3.84 -12.93
CA ASP A 183 -15.28 3.16 -12.37
C ASP A 183 -15.51 3.57 -10.91
N LYS A 184 -15.93 4.81 -10.73
CA LYS A 184 -16.19 5.42 -9.41
C LYS A 184 -17.25 4.69 -8.57
N LYS A 185 -18.04 3.80 -9.18
CA LYS A 185 -19.08 3.01 -8.49
C LYS A 185 -18.52 1.75 -7.83
N ASN A 186 -17.33 1.31 -8.21
CA ASN A 186 -16.67 0.13 -7.66
C ASN A 186 -15.55 0.53 -6.72
N ILE A 187 -15.90 0.76 -5.46
CA ILE A 187 -14.95 0.98 -4.38
C ILE A 187 -14.46 -0.40 -3.92
N ILE A 188 -13.16 -0.52 -3.72
CA ILE A 188 -12.53 -1.63 -3.02
C ILE A 188 -12.16 -1.13 -1.63
N THR A 189 -12.60 -1.85 -0.62
CA THR A 189 -12.34 -1.56 0.79
C THR A 189 -11.41 -2.63 1.33
N ILE A 190 -10.32 -2.23 1.95
CA ILE A 190 -9.45 -3.08 2.76
C ILE A 190 -9.70 -2.67 4.21
N ILE A 191 -10.16 -3.61 5.02
CA ILE A 191 -10.58 -3.33 6.40
C ILE A 191 -9.94 -4.32 7.36
N ARG A 192 -9.46 -3.82 8.49
CA ARG A 192 -8.83 -4.64 9.51
C ARG A 192 -9.84 -5.63 10.12
N ASN A 193 -9.43 -6.87 10.31
CA ASN A 193 -10.29 -7.94 10.80
C ASN A 193 -9.76 -8.64 12.06
N ASP A 194 -8.56 -8.30 12.52
CA ASP A 194 -7.88 -8.90 13.69
C ASP A 194 -7.77 -7.95 14.89
N TRP A 195 -8.44 -6.78 14.82
CA TRP A 195 -8.34 -5.76 15.85
C TRP A 195 -9.38 -5.94 16.95
N SER A 196 -8.95 -5.80 18.22
CA SER A 196 -9.76 -5.78 19.43
C SER A 196 -9.26 -4.68 20.37
N LEU A 197 -10.14 -4.15 21.20
CA LEU A 197 -9.79 -3.21 22.31
C LEU A 197 -9.07 -3.94 23.43
#